data_757d8d2c127052b664a6744555e2a8eb
#
_entry.id   757d8d2c127052b664a6744555e2a8eb
#
_cell.length_a   1.000
_cell.length_b   1.000
_cell.length_c   1.000
_cell.angle_alpha   90.00
_cell.angle_beta   90.00
_cell.angle_gamma   90.00
#
_symmetry.space_group_name_H-M   'P 1'
#
loop_
_entity.id
_entity.type
_entity.pdbx_description
1 polymer ?
#
loop_
_entity_poly.entity_id
_entity_poly.type
_entity_poly.pdbx_seq_one_letter_code
_entity_poly.pdbx_strand_id
1 'polypeptide(L)'
;MGVAIATIAIVCVLSVFNGFEDLAAQSLSKLDPQLKILPVKGKVIANADSLAQAISSVDGVKIALPEIEEQAFAIYRQQQMPVVIKGVDSLCQQLIDIDSTIIDGYFMLKDSLVSYATLSPGVAVKLNARPGGFNYIGIYAPTRTGRINPSNPMTAFCADSLLVASVFQVNQPEYDNDRIILPIENARALLEYTTEAHSVGVAVNDNADINLVADAIAQKIGDQYVIKDRYAQQEQSFKMISIEKWITFLMLAFILVIASFNIISTLSMLIIEKDDNISTFNALGATPKMITRIFMLEGWLISMSGGVIGIIIGLALCLAQQWGHFIKLNGDPSQLVIDSYPVRVVATDLLIVFILVVAVGFITSQVTSFFTRRRINK
;
A
#
# COMPACT_ATOMS: atom_id res chain seq x y z
N MET A 1 2.54 -20.43 -28.34
CA MET A 1 3.06 -20.79 -27.00
C MET A 1 3.57 -19.57 -26.25
N GLY A 2 4.56 -18.80 -26.75
CA GLY A 2 5.16 -17.66 -26.03
C GLY A 2 4.16 -16.60 -25.58
N VAL A 3 3.21 -16.20 -26.44
CA VAL A 3 2.14 -15.24 -26.07
C VAL A 3 1.24 -15.79 -24.95
N ALA A 4 0.89 -17.07 -24.99
CA ALA A 4 0.06 -17.68 -23.95
C ALA A 4 0.77 -17.63 -22.58
N ILE A 5 2.06 -18.00 -22.52
CA ILE A 5 2.85 -17.98 -21.28
C ILE A 5 2.98 -16.55 -20.74
N ALA A 6 3.29 -15.58 -21.60
CA ALA A 6 3.36 -14.17 -21.20
C ALA A 6 2.01 -13.66 -20.67
N THR A 7 0.91 -14.03 -21.33
CA THR A 7 -0.44 -13.66 -20.88
C THR A 7 -0.80 -14.28 -19.53
N ILE A 8 -0.46 -15.56 -19.31
CA ILE A 8 -0.63 -16.25 -18.01
C ILE A 8 0.11 -15.45 -16.92
N ALA A 9 1.38 -15.11 -17.17
CA ALA A 9 2.20 -14.38 -16.23
C ALA A 9 1.58 -13.01 -15.88
N ILE A 10 1.12 -12.26 -16.88
CA ILE A 10 0.47 -10.93 -16.64
C ILE A 10 -0.79 -11.10 -15.80
N VAL A 11 -1.67 -12.05 -16.12
CA VAL A 11 -2.91 -12.28 -15.36
C VAL A 11 -2.61 -12.68 -13.91
N CYS A 12 -1.69 -13.61 -13.69
CA CYS A 12 -1.33 -14.07 -12.35
C CYS A 12 -0.73 -12.94 -11.51
N VAL A 13 0.22 -12.20 -12.07
CA VAL A 13 0.90 -11.12 -11.32
C VAL A 13 -0.06 -9.99 -10.98
N LEU A 14 -0.90 -9.52 -11.93
CA LEU A 14 -1.90 -8.49 -11.65
C LEU A 14 -2.90 -8.95 -10.57
N SER A 15 -3.33 -10.21 -10.63
CA SER A 15 -4.26 -10.76 -9.63
C SER A 15 -3.63 -10.85 -8.24
N VAL A 16 -2.32 -11.11 -8.14
CA VAL A 16 -1.57 -11.08 -6.89
C VAL A 16 -1.47 -9.65 -6.34
N PHE A 17 -1.13 -8.66 -7.18
CA PHE A 17 -1.11 -7.25 -6.74
C PHE A 17 -2.47 -6.77 -6.24
N ASN A 18 -3.55 -7.14 -6.91
CA ASN A 18 -4.91 -6.83 -6.44
C ASN A 18 -5.21 -7.51 -5.10
N GLY A 19 -4.71 -8.72 -4.89
CA GLY A 19 -4.81 -9.42 -3.62
C GLY A 19 -4.07 -8.70 -2.49
N PHE A 20 -2.86 -8.21 -2.75
CA PHE A 20 -2.10 -7.40 -1.78
C PHE A 20 -2.75 -6.03 -1.50
N GLU A 21 -3.30 -5.37 -2.52
CA GLU A 21 -4.06 -4.13 -2.36
C GLU A 21 -5.30 -4.33 -1.47
N ASP A 22 -6.03 -5.42 -1.68
CA ASP A 22 -7.20 -5.79 -0.87
C ASP A 22 -6.81 -6.15 0.56
N LEU A 23 -5.69 -6.86 0.72
CA LEU A 23 -5.13 -7.17 2.03
C LEU A 23 -4.72 -5.90 2.78
N ALA A 24 -4.01 -5.00 2.14
CA ALA A 24 -3.63 -3.71 2.73
C ALA A 24 -4.89 -2.92 3.15
N ALA A 25 -5.95 -2.96 2.33
CA ALA A 25 -7.23 -2.33 2.65
C ALA A 25 -7.96 -2.98 3.84
N GLN A 26 -7.89 -4.30 3.97
CA GLN A 26 -8.46 -5.02 5.13
C GLN A 26 -7.61 -4.86 6.39
N SER A 27 -6.33 -4.61 6.23
CA SER A 27 -5.37 -4.41 7.34
C SER A 27 -5.30 -2.95 7.78
N LEU A 28 -6.32 -2.11 7.48
CA LEU A 28 -6.36 -0.73 7.99
C LEU A 28 -6.16 -0.74 9.50
N SER A 29 -5.19 0.03 9.95
CA SER A 29 -4.72 -0.01 11.33
C SER A 29 -5.83 0.29 12.32
N LYS A 30 -5.96 -0.56 13.35
CA LYS A 30 -6.83 -0.31 14.50
C LYS A 30 -6.35 0.90 15.31
N LEU A 31 -5.11 1.34 15.08
CA LEU A 31 -4.52 2.52 15.71
C LEU A 31 -4.83 3.83 14.98
N ASP A 32 -5.46 3.76 13.79
CA ASP A 32 -5.85 4.94 13.05
C ASP A 32 -7.32 5.30 13.32
N PRO A 33 -7.63 6.59 13.61
CA PRO A 33 -8.99 7.05 13.80
C PRO A 33 -9.80 6.92 12.50
N GLN A 34 -11.14 6.91 12.61
CA GLN A 34 -12.03 6.84 11.45
C GLN A 34 -11.84 8.03 10.51
N LEU A 35 -11.66 9.23 11.06
CA LEU A 35 -11.29 10.44 10.33
C LEU A 35 -10.10 11.10 11.02
N LYS A 36 -9.15 11.61 10.23
CA LYS A 36 -7.98 12.36 10.71
C LYS A 36 -7.94 13.72 10.04
N ILE A 37 -7.85 14.77 10.85
CA ILE A 37 -7.83 16.15 10.39
C ILE A 37 -6.40 16.65 10.46
N LEU A 38 -5.91 17.17 9.35
CA LEU A 38 -4.55 17.63 9.15
C LEU A 38 -4.55 19.08 8.66
N PRO A 39 -3.56 19.91 8.98
CA PRO A 39 -3.44 21.25 8.42
C PRO A 39 -3.05 21.18 6.93
N VAL A 40 -3.65 22.03 6.08
CA VAL A 40 -3.26 22.16 4.66
C VAL A 40 -1.85 22.74 4.52
N LYS A 41 -1.46 23.64 5.40
CA LYS A 41 -0.14 24.29 5.40
C LYS A 41 0.55 24.07 6.74
N GLY A 42 1.82 23.69 6.68
CA GLY A 42 2.61 23.38 7.88
C GLY A 42 2.44 21.95 8.35
N LYS A 43 3.01 21.64 9.53
CA LYS A 43 2.96 20.31 10.15
C LYS A 43 2.10 20.28 11.41
N VAL A 44 1.69 21.44 11.92
CA VAL A 44 1.17 21.59 13.26
C VAL A 44 -0.10 22.44 13.26
N ILE A 45 -1.09 22.03 14.02
CA ILE A 45 -2.31 22.75 14.34
C ILE A 45 -2.06 23.51 15.64
N ALA A 46 -2.05 24.85 15.61
CA ALA A 46 -1.66 25.69 16.75
C ALA A 46 -2.60 25.55 17.96
N ASN A 47 -3.91 25.46 17.74
CA ASN A 47 -4.93 25.33 18.76
C ASN A 47 -5.72 24.05 18.61
N ALA A 48 -5.03 22.90 18.68
CA ALA A 48 -5.61 21.59 18.40
C ALA A 48 -6.74 21.23 19.41
N ASP A 49 -6.60 21.60 20.66
CA ASP A 49 -7.60 21.33 21.69
C ASP A 49 -8.92 22.07 21.42
N SER A 50 -8.85 23.35 21.02
CA SER A 50 -10.04 24.12 20.64
C SER A 50 -10.69 23.61 19.37
N LEU A 51 -9.87 23.17 18.41
CA LEU A 51 -10.36 22.55 17.17
C LEU A 51 -11.07 21.22 17.48
N ALA A 52 -10.47 20.36 18.31
CA ALA A 52 -11.06 19.09 18.73
C ALA A 52 -12.41 19.31 19.44
N GLN A 53 -12.49 20.28 20.32
CA GLN A 53 -13.75 20.66 21.00
C GLN A 53 -14.81 21.15 20.01
N ALA A 54 -14.43 21.99 19.04
CA ALA A 54 -15.34 22.45 17.99
C ALA A 54 -15.86 21.28 17.14
N ILE A 55 -15.00 20.31 16.78
CA ILE A 55 -15.37 19.13 16.00
C ILE A 55 -16.27 18.20 16.83
N SER A 56 -15.99 17.99 18.10
CA SER A 56 -16.81 17.15 18.99
C SER A 56 -18.25 17.65 19.13
N SER A 57 -18.53 18.94 18.80
CA SER A 57 -19.89 19.49 18.79
C SER A 57 -20.63 19.34 17.46
N VAL A 58 -20.06 18.62 16.48
CA VAL A 58 -20.73 18.27 15.21
C VAL A 58 -21.60 17.03 15.43
N ASP A 59 -22.81 17.06 14.90
CA ASP A 59 -23.73 15.91 14.98
C ASP A 59 -23.13 14.67 14.28
N GLY A 60 -23.25 13.52 14.93
CA GLY A 60 -22.65 12.28 14.45
C GLY A 60 -21.22 12.02 14.92
N VAL A 61 -20.51 13.00 15.50
CA VAL A 61 -19.19 12.79 16.10
C VAL A 61 -19.34 12.19 17.49
N LYS A 62 -18.62 11.11 17.76
CA LYS A 62 -18.53 10.47 19.08
C LYS A 62 -17.51 11.16 19.97
N ILE A 63 -16.31 11.37 19.43
CA ILE A 63 -15.21 12.05 20.11
C ILE A 63 -14.20 12.58 19.09
N ALA A 64 -13.55 13.70 19.39
CA ALA A 64 -12.42 14.23 18.65
C ALA A 64 -11.29 14.55 19.60
N LEU A 65 -10.07 14.03 19.34
CA LEU A 65 -8.92 14.16 20.22
C LEU A 65 -7.68 14.60 19.41
N PRO A 66 -6.83 15.48 19.98
CA PRO A 66 -5.57 15.83 19.36
C PRO A 66 -4.59 14.65 19.40
N GLU A 67 -3.80 14.50 18.36
CA GLU A 67 -2.75 13.49 18.24
C GLU A 67 -1.43 14.14 17.80
N ILE A 68 -0.33 13.63 18.33
CA ILE A 68 1.03 14.05 17.99
C ILE A 68 1.77 12.83 17.43
N GLU A 69 2.37 12.94 16.25
CA GLU A 69 3.26 11.93 15.69
C GLU A 69 4.56 12.59 15.25
N GLU A 70 5.70 12.27 15.89
CA GLU A 70 6.99 12.84 15.54
C GLU A 70 8.12 11.82 15.77
N GLN A 71 9.22 12.03 15.05
CA GLN A 71 10.42 11.24 15.23
C GLN A 71 11.16 11.62 16.50
N ALA A 72 11.64 10.60 17.21
CA ALA A 72 12.39 10.73 18.44
C ALA A 72 13.44 9.63 18.54
N PHE A 73 14.27 9.68 19.57
CA PHE A 73 15.19 8.60 19.94
C PHE A 73 14.75 8.00 21.27
N ALA A 74 14.68 6.68 21.32
CA ALA A 74 14.45 5.94 22.55
C ALA A 74 15.72 5.32 23.06
N ILE A 75 15.98 5.42 24.34
CA ILE A 75 17.12 4.83 25.05
C ILE A 75 16.59 4.00 26.22
N TYR A 76 16.98 2.74 26.27
CA TYR A 76 16.66 1.87 27.38
C TYR A 76 17.93 1.11 27.80
N ARG A 77 18.39 1.37 29.02
CA ARG A 77 19.70 0.90 29.52
C ARG A 77 20.86 1.35 28.59
N GLN A 78 21.44 0.43 27.82
CA GLN A 78 22.56 0.67 26.89
C GLN A 78 22.14 0.58 25.42
N GLN A 79 20.87 0.29 25.16
CA GLN A 79 20.34 0.17 23.80
C GLN A 79 19.66 1.47 23.41
N GLN A 80 19.83 1.85 22.14
CA GLN A 80 19.20 3.06 21.60
C GLN A 80 18.71 2.79 20.17
N MET A 81 17.62 3.43 19.79
CA MET A 81 17.09 3.37 18.42
C MET A 81 16.23 4.60 18.08
N PRO A 82 16.15 4.97 16.78
CA PRO A 82 15.17 5.93 16.33
C PRO A 82 13.77 5.32 16.45
N VAL A 83 12.79 6.13 16.87
CA VAL A 83 11.41 5.74 17.07
C VAL A 83 10.47 6.83 16.59
N VAL A 84 9.22 6.47 16.31
CA VAL A 84 8.12 7.40 16.10
C VAL A 84 7.27 7.42 17.37
N ILE A 85 7.20 8.56 18.04
CA ILE A 85 6.31 8.73 19.18
C ILE A 85 4.89 9.08 18.70
N LYS A 86 3.89 8.43 19.28
CA LYS A 86 2.47 8.79 19.13
C LYS A 86 1.92 9.26 20.48
N GLY A 87 1.81 10.58 20.64
CA GLY A 87 1.18 11.22 21.81
C GLY A 87 -0.33 11.18 21.67
N VAL A 88 -1.02 10.56 22.62
CA VAL A 88 -2.48 10.38 22.62
C VAL A 88 -3.09 10.82 23.96
N ASP A 89 -4.34 11.23 23.89
CA ASP A 89 -5.12 11.60 25.09
C ASP A 89 -5.53 10.35 25.89
N SER A 90 -5.85 10.54 27.17
CA SER A 90 -6.35 9.49 28.06
C SER A 90 -7.64 8.81 27.57
N LEU A 91 -8.43 9.50 26.75
CA LEU A 91 -9.67 9.00 26.16
C LEU A 91 -9.45 8.30 24.80
N CYS A 92 -8.21 8.07 24.40
CA CYS A 92 -7.89 7.48 23.09
C CYS A 92 -8.52 6.11 22.85
N GLN A 93 -8.84 5.33 23.89
CA GLN A 93 -9.59 4.06 23.79
C GLN A 93 -11.01 4.22 23.20
N GLN A 94 -11.57 5.46 23.26
CA GLN A 94 -12.84 5.78 22.58
C GLN A 94 -12.65 6.15 21.11
N LEU A 95 -11.42 6.52 20.74
CA LEU A 95 -11.06 6.91 19.38
C LEU A 95 -10.57 5.72 18.55
N ILE A 96 -9.75 4.85 19.16
CA ILE A 96 -9.07 3.72 18.53
C ILE A 96 -9.21 2.46 19.39
N ASP A 97 -9.23 1.30 18.76
CA ASP A 97 -9.34 -0.01 19.45
C ASP A 97 -7.95 -0.52 19.88
N ILE A 98 -7.29 0.22 20.77
CA ILE A 98 -5.93 -0.10 21.21
C ILE A 98 -5.89 -1.35 22.09
N ASP A 99 -6.91 -1.59 22.91
CA ASP A 99 -6.94 -2.72 23.85
C ASP A 99 -6.88 -4.07 23.12
N SER A 100 -7.52 -4.18 21.97
CA SER A 100 -7.48 -5.40 21.15
C SER A 100 -6.12 -5.67 20.51
N THR A 101 -5.21 -4.71 20.53
CA THR A 101 -3.86 -4.83 19.93
C THR A 101 -2.79 -5.19 20.96
N ILE A 102 -3.09 -5.16 22.25
CA ILE A 102 -2.12 -5.45 23.31
C ILE A 102 -1.80 -6.95 23.35
N ILE A 103 -0.52 -7.27 23.21
CA ILE A 103 -0.01 -8.65 23.26
C ILE A 103 0.69 -9.00 24.57
N ASP A 104 1.20 -7.98 25.31
CA ASP A 104 1.85 -8.17 26.61
C ASP A 104 1.62 -6.94 27.50
N GLY A 105 1.32 -7.16 28.76
CA GLY A 105 0.97 -6.11 29.71
C GLY A 105 -0.50 -5.64 29.58
N TYR A 106 -0.76 -4.40 29.93
CA TYR A 106 -2.08 -3.75 29.79
C TYR A 106 -1.90 -2.29 29.42
N PHE A 107 -2.84 -1.76 28.65
CA PHE A 107 -2.78 -0.37 28.21
C PHE A 107 -2.98 0.59 29.36
N MET A 108 -2.00 1.41 29.63
CA MET A 108 -2.04 2.48 30.60
C MET A 108 -1.16 3.64 30.14
N LEU A 109 -1.68 4.84 30.15
CA LEU A 109 -0.93 6.04 29.81
C LEU A 109 -0.36 6.75 31.04
N LYS A 110 -1.14 6.84 32.11
CA LYS A 110 -0.76 7.58 33.32
C LYS A 110 -1.42 7.00 34.55
N ASP A 111 -0.67 6.89 35.62
CA ASP A 111 -1.16 6.77 36.99
C ASP A 111 -0.88 8.09 37.72
N SER A 112 -1.34 8.24 38.95
CA SER A 112 -1.29 9.48 39.74
C SER A 112 0.08 10.18 39.71
N LEU A 113 1.17 9.44 39.61
CA LEU A 113 2.54 9.96 39.71
C LEU A 113 3.46 9.61 38.54
N VAL A 114 3.08 8.65 37.69
CA VAL A 114 3.98 8.07 36.68
C VAL A 114 3.29 8.03 35.33
N SER A 115 4.03 8.42 34.30
CA SER A 115 3.63 8.26 32.92
C SER A 115 4.18 6.94 32.33
N TYR A 116 3.39 6.31 31.50
CA TYR A 116 3.71 5.01 30.91
C TYR A 116 3.77 5.09 29.40
N ALA A 117 4.60 4.23 28.81
CA ALA A 117 4.74 4.04 27.39
C ALA A 117 4.26 2.65 26.98
N THR A 118 3.57 2.57 25.86
CA THR A 118 3.22 1.32 25.18
C THR A 118 4.13 1.19 23.95
N LEU A 119 4.85 0.09 23.84
CA LEU A 119 5.87 -0.13 22.83
C LEU A 119 5.34 -0.99 21.69
N SER A 120 5.84 -0.78 20.49
CA SER A 120 5.72 -1.76 19.41
C SER A 120 6.66 -2.96 19.62
N PRO A 121 6.39 -4.13 18.99
CA PRO A 121 7.23 -5.32 19.12
C PRO A 121 8.67 -5.06 18.70
N GLY A 122 8.89 -4.31 17.61
CA GLY A 122 10.21 -3.97 17.12
C GLY A 122 11.03 -3.16 18.13
N VAL A 123 10.40 -2.20 18.81
CA VAL A 123 11.03 -1.42 19.88
C VAL A 123 11.32 -2.29 21.09
N ALA A 124 10.34 -3.09 21.53
CA ALA A 124 10.48 -3.97 22.69
C ALA A 124 11.63 -4.97 22.51
N VAL A 125 11.75 -5.59 21.34
CA VAL A 125 12.82 -6.55 21.01
C VAL A 125 14.17 -5.85 20.88
N LYS A 126 14.28 -4.78 20.10
CA LYS A 126 15.57 -4.09 19.85
C LYS A 126 16.14 -3.46 21.10
N LEU A 127 15.30 -2.88 21.96
CA LEU A 127 15.73 -2.29 23.22
C LEU A 127 15.81 -3.31 24.37
N ASN A 128 15.34 -4.55 24.15
CA ASN A 128 15.17 -5.57 25.21
C ASN A 128 14.36 -5.04 26.40
N ALA A 129 13.30 -4.30 26.09
CA ALA A 129 12.40 -3.71 27.06
C ALA A 129 11.14 -4.59 27.21
N ARG A 130 10.74 -4.83 28.48
CA ARG A 130 9.56 -5.65 28.81
C ARG A 130 8.62 -4.89 29.73
N PRO A 131 7.30 -5.10 29.62
CA PRO A 131 6.33 -4.54 30.53
C PRO A 131 6.59 -4.98 31.98
N GLY A 132 6.20 -4.13 32.93
CA GLY A 132 6.34 -4.42 34.36
C GLY A 132 7.77 -4.30 34.92
N GLY A 133 8.73 -3.86 34.12
CA GLY A 133 10.10 -3.57 34.56
C GLY A 133 10.15 -2.23 35.32
N PHE A 134 11.08 -2.13 36.27
CA PHE A 134 11.32 -0.87 37.05
C PHE A 134 12.25 0.11 36.31
N ASN A 135 12.71 -0.22 35.10
CA ASN A 135 13.58 0.66 34.35
C ASN A 135 12.79 1.60 33.45
N TYR A 136 13.14 2.86 33.50
CA TYR A 136 12.57 3.88 32.65
C TYR A 136 13.13 3.79 31.22
N ILE A 137 12.24 3.99 30.23
CA ILE A 137 12.64 4.26 28.85
C ILE A 137 12.78 5.79 28.72
N GLY A 138 13.96 6.25 28.31
CA GLY A 138 14.22 7.66 28.01
C GLY A 138 13.85 7.94 26.56
N ILE A 139 13.06 8.97 26.34
CA ILE A 139 12.71 9.46 25.02
C ILE A 139 13.32 10.83 24.82
N TYR A 140 13.99 11.00 23.68
CA TYR A 140 14.75 12.20 23.35
C TYR A 140 14.26 12.78 22.03
N ALA A 141 13.81 14.02 22.04
CA ALA A 141 13.41 14.77 20.83
C ALA A 141 14.33 15.99 20.65
N PRO A 142 14.65 16.39 19.41
CA PRO A 142 15.42 17.60 19.18
C PRO A 142 14.70 18.84 19.72
N THR A 143 15.43 19.72 20.41
CA THR A 143 14.91 21.01 20.91
C THR A 143 14.45 21.86 19.74
N ARG A 144 13.24 22.36 19.80
CA ARG A 144 12.66 23.22 18.76
C ARG A 144 13.08 24.68 18.92
N THR A 145 13.17 25.13 20.18
CA THR A 145 13.48 26.51 20.53
C THR A 145 14.80 26.56 21.28
N GLY A 146 15.76 27.32 20.78
CA GLY A 146 17.03 27.52 21.47
C GLY A 146 18.25 27.44 20.56
N ARG A 147 19.36 28.02 21.03
CA ARG A 147 20.66 27.89 20.36
C ARG A 147 21.36 26.64 20.88
N ILE A 148 21.72 25.76 19.98
CA ILE A 148 22.52 24.58 20.30
C ILE A 148 23.87 25.08 20.84
N ASN A 149 24.21 24.67 22.06
CA ASN A 149 25.51 24.94 22.64
C ASN A 149 26.52 23.88 22.13
N PRO A 150 27.51 24.27 21.28
CA PRO A 150 28.48 23.31 20.75
C PRO A 150 29.32 22.62 21.82
N SER A 151 29.45 23.26 23.01
CA SER A 151 30.21 22.69 24.13
C SER A 151 29.40 21.67 24.95
N ASN A 152 28.08 21.61 24.78
CA ASN A 152 27.21 20.64 25.43
C ASN A 152 26.11 20.17 24.47
N PRO A 153 26.37 19.15 23.63
CA PRO A 153 25.42 18.63 22.65
C PRO A 153 24.11 18.10 23.26
N MET A 154 24.13 17.72 24.55
CA MET A 154 22.92 17.22 25.23
C MET A 154 21.84 18.30 25.40
N THR A 155 22.21 19.59 25.37
CA THR A 155 21.22 20.69 25.39
C THR A 155 20.44 20.84 24.08
N ALA A 156 20.80 20.07 23.05
CA ALA A 156 20.07 20.03 21.78
C ALA A 156 18.83 19.09 21.83
N PHE A 157 18.62 18.40 22.95
CA PHE A 157 17.52 17.45 23.10
C PHE A 157 16.70 17.74 24.34
N CYS A 158 15.38 17.69 24.20
CA CYS A 158 14.45 17.52 25.30
C CYS A 158 14.35 16.03 25.61
N ALA A 159 14.30 15.68 26.88
CA ALA A 159 14.27 14.29 27.33
C ALA A 159 13.12 14.07 28.32
N ASP A 160 12.47 12.94 28.24
CA ASP A 160 11.48 12.47 29.19
C ASP A 160 11.71 10.98 29.50
N SER A 161 11.20 10.51 30.63
CA SER A 161 11.40 9.15 31.12
C SER A 161 10.08 8.53 31.55
N LEU A 162 9.71 7.43 30.90
CA LEU A 162 8.44 6.72 31.14
C LEU A 162 8.70 5.27 31.55
N LEU A 163 7.75 4.66 32.24
CA LEU A 163 7.75 3.20 32.47
C LEU A 163 7.05 2.48 31.32
N VAL A 164 7.50 1.25 31.03
CA VAL A 164 6.87 0.42 30.00
C VAL A 164 5.68 -0.33 30.59
N ALA A 165 4.45 -0.02 30.13
CA ALA A 165 3.21 -0.65 30.58
C ALA A 165 2.86 -1.88 29.75
N SER A 166 2.99 -1.81 28.44
CA SER A 166 2.53 -2.84 27.53
C SER A 166 3.29 -2.86 26.20
N VAL A 167 3.06 -3.94 25.44
CA VAL A 167 3.47 -4.07 24.04
C VAL A 167 2.22 -4.30 23.21
N PHE A 168 2.05 -3.53 22.15
CA PHE A 168 0.96 -3.69 21.18
C PHE A 168 1.48 -4.32 19.89
N GLN A 169 0.60 -4.92 19.11
CA GLN A 169 0.89 -5.44 17.77
C GLN A 169 -0.33 -5.29 16.87
N VAL A 170 -0.12 -4.76 15.67
CA VAL A 170 -1.18 -4.60 14.66
C VAL A 170 -0.91 -5.39 13.38
N ASN A 171 0.21 -6.12 13.34
CA ASN A 171 0.68 -6.90 12.19
C ASN A 171 0.92 -6.06 10.94
N GLN A 172 1.38 -4.84 11.14
CA GLN A 172 1.80 -3.91 10.09
C GLN A 172 3.21 -3.40 10.38
N PRO A 173 4.18 -3.62 9.47
CA PRO A 173 5.58 -3.23 9.71
C PRO A 173 5.76 -1.73 9.99
N GLU A 174 4.89 -0.88 9.42
CA GLU A 174 4.92 0.56 9.62
C GLU A 174 4.65 0.97 11.08
N TYR A 175 3.83 0.20 11.79
CA TYR A 175 3.49 0.44 13.19
C TYR A 175 4.29 -0.43 14.15
N ASP A 176 4.61 -1.65 13.75
CA ASP A 176 5.19 -2.65 14.64
C ASP A 176 6.72 -2.54 14.79
N ASN A 177 7.41 -1.79 13.90
CA ASN A 177 8.87 -1.72 13.90
C ASN A 177 9.45 -0.72 14.89
N ASP A 178 8.86 0.50 15.01
CA ASP A 178 9.54 1.63 15.65
C ASP A 178 8.60 2.58 16.42
N ARG A 179 7.36 2.18 16.71
CA ARG A 179 6.38 3.08 17.32
C ARG A 179 6.30 2.96 18.83
N ILE A 180 6.17 4.11 19.50
CA ILE A 180 5.93 4.22 20.94
C ILE A 180 4.71 5.11 21.16
N ILE A 181 3.72 4.61 21.91
CA ILE A 181 2.53 5.37 22.31
C ILE A 181 2.77 5.88 23.72
N LEU A 182 2.50 7.17 23.95
CA LEU A 182 2.70 7.85 25.23
C LEU A 182 1.64 8.92 25.45
N PRO A 183 1.47 9.44 26.69
CA PRO A 183 0.53 10.53 26.96
C PRO A 183 0.85 11.78 26.15
N ILE A 184 -0.17 12.47 25.67
CA ILE A 184 0.00 13.67 24.83
C ILE A 184 0.73 14.80 25.59
N GLU A 185 0.55 14.89 26.92
CA GLU A 185 1.25 15.88 27.73
C GLU A 185 2.77 15.67 27.70
N ASN A 186 3.23 14.41 27.77
CA ASN A 186 4.64 14.05 27.66
C ASN A 186 5.18 14.34 26.25
N ALA A 187 4.39 14.03 25.20
CA ALA A 187 4.76 14.38 23.83
C ALA A 187 4.87 15.90 23.63
N ARG A 188 3.92 16.67 24.18
CA ARG A 188 3.97 18.13 24.14
C ARG A 188 5.20 18.68 24.87
N ALA A 189 5.50 18.16 26.05
CA ALA A 189 6.68 18.58 26.82
C ALA A 189 7.98 18.28 26.05
N LEU A 190 8.10 17.11 25.41
CA LEU A 190 9.25 16.72 24.59
C LEU A 190 9.45 17.64 23.38
N LEU A 191 8.37 18.11 22.75
CA LEU A 191 8.39 18.90 21.52
C LEU A 191 8.27 20.42 21.79
N GLU A 192 8.28 20.83 23.06
CA GLU A 192 8.07 22.23 23.48
C GLU A 192 6.75 22.82 22.93
N TYR A 193 5.68 21.98 22.91
CA TYR A 193 4.33 22.36 22.53
C TYR A 193 3.49 22.71 23.77
N THR A 194 2.48 23.56 23.58
CA THR A 194 1.47 23.87 24.59
C THR A 194 0.11 23.30 24.26
N THR A 195 -0.55 23.82 23.24
CA THR A 195 -1.86 23.37 22.71
C THR A 195 -1.75 22.81 21.28
N GLU A 196 -0.55 22.77 20.78
CA GLU A 196 -0.28 22.28 19.43
C GLU A 196 -0.41 20.77 19.36
N ALA A 197 -0.82 20.29 18.16
CA ALA A 197 -0.78 18.88 17.77
C ALA A 197 -0.58 18.75 16.26
N HIS A 198 -0.21 17.58 15.79
CA HIS A 198 -0.03 17.32 14.35
C HIS A 198 -1.35 17.05 13.64
N SER A 199 -2.31 16.47 14.34
CA SER A 199 -3.62 16.12 13.81
C SER A 199 -4.68 16.09 14.91
N VAL A 200 -5.94 16.04 14.47
CA VAL A 200 -7.07 15.72 15.34
C VAL A 200 -7.71 14.44 14.78
N GLY A 201 -7.70 13.40 15.60
CA GLY A 201 -8.39 12.14 15.31
C GLY A 201 -9.86 12.24 15.69
N VAL A 202 -10.75 11.67 14.89
CA VAL A 202 -12.20 11.71 15.11
C VAL A 202 -12.78 10.29 15.02
N ALA A 203 -13.55 9.91 16.01
CA ALA A 203 -14.43 8.76 15.98
C ALA A 203 -15.87 9.21 15.71
N VAL A 204 -16.55 8.47 14.84
CA VAL A 204 -17.94 8.72 14.43
C VAL A 204 -18.85 7.75 15.18
N ASN A 205 -20.08 8.15 15.49
CA ASN A 205 -21.08 7.28 16.10
C ASN A 205 -21.43 6.10 15.16
N ASP A 206 -21.66 4.92 15.71
CA ASP A 206 -21.88 3.70 14.95
C ASP A 206 -23.05 3.77 13.95
N ASN A 207 -24.03 4.65 14.19
CA ASN A 207 -25.21 4.83 13.34
C ASN A 207 -25.08 6.02 12.36
N ALA A 208 -23.98 6.74 12.33
CA ALA A 208 -23.77 7.91 11.48
C ALA A 208 -22.99 7.55 10.21
N ASP A 209 -23.34 8.16 9.09
CA ASP A 209 -22.57 8.02 7.84
C ASP A 209 -21.29 8.85 7.92
N ILE A 210 -20.14 8.18 7.81
CA ILE A 210 -18.81 8.80 7.90
C ILE A 210 -18.64 9.93 6.87
N ASN A 211 -19.18 9.79 5.67
CA ASN A 211 -19.05 10.79 4.61
C ASN A 211 -19.85 12.04 4.95
N LEU A 212 -21.09 11.88 5.44
CA LEU A 212 -21.92 13.01 5.85
C LEU A 212 -21.30 13.76 7.03
N VAL A 213 -20.74 13.04 8.00
CA VAL A 213 -20.04 13.64 9.14
C VAL A 213 -18.77 14.37 8.67
N ALA A 214 -18.01 13.80 7.74
CA ALA A 214 -16.82 14.44 7.19
C ALA A 214 -17.17 15.76 6.46
N ASP A 215 -18.25 15.78 5.67
CA ASP A 215 -18.73 16.98 4.98
C ASP A 215 -19.21 18.04 5.98
N ALA A 216 -19.92 17.64 7.04
CA ALA A 216 -20.35 18.55 8.10
C ALA A 216 -19.16 19.16 8.87
N ILE A 217 -18.14 18.35 9.15
CA ILE A 217 -16.89 18.83 9.76
C ILE A 217 -16.19 19.81 8.80
N ALA A 218 -16.06 19.48 7.50
CA ALA A 218 -15.41 20.34 6.51
C ALA A 218 -16.05 21.72 6.42
N GLN A 219 -17.39 21.79 6.41
CA GLN A 219 -18.13 23.03 6.42
C GLN A 219 -17.86 23.87 7.68
N LYS A 220 -17.61 23.24 8.82
CA LYS A 220 -17.40 23.91 10.09
C LYS A 220 -15.97 24.43 10.27
N ILE A 221 -14.96 23.66 9.84
CA ILE A 221 -13.53 23.99 10.05
C ILE A 221 -12.93 24.81 8.90
N GLY A 222 -13.57 24.82 7.72
CA GLY A 222 -13.13 25.55 6.53
C GLY A 222 -11.93 24.93 5.82
N ASP A 223 -11.43 25.62 4.79
CA ASP A 223 -10.39 25.10 3.86
C ASP A 223 -8.96 25.09 4.42
N GLN A 224 -8.78 25.41 5.68
CA GLN A 224 -7.45 25.40 6.33
C GLN A 224 -7.00 23.99 6.72
N TYR A 225 -7.93 23.03 6.70
CA TYR A 225 -7.69 21.66 7.12
C TYR A 225 -8.14 20.68 6.05
N VAL A 226 -7.48 19.51 6.00
CA VAL A 226 -7.83 18.37 5.15
C VAL A 226 -8.32 17.25 6.06
N ILE A 227 -9.45 16.66 5.69
CA ILE A 227 -10.02 15.50 6.36
C ILE A 227 -9.61 14.27 5.57
N LYS A 228 -8.99 13.31 6.23
CA LYS A 228 -8.60 12.02 5.67
C LYS A 228 -9.34 10.90 6.37
N ASP A 229 -10.02 10.05 5.60
CA ASP A 229 -10.53 8.78 6.07
C ASP A 229 -9.38 7.77 6.26
N ARG A 230 -9.65 6.58 6.77
CA ARG A 230 -8.63 5.54 6.99
C ARG A 230 -7.86 5.18 5.72
N TYR A 231 -8.52 5.16 4.56
CA TYR A 231 -7.86 4.88 3.28
C TYR A 231 -6.90 6.00 2.87
N ALA A 232 -7.37 7.25 2.98
CA ALA A 232 -6.55 8.41 2.66
C ALA A 232 -5.40 8.64 3.66
N GLN A 233 -5.50 8.15 4.89
CA GLN A 233 -4.40 8.18 5.86
C GLN A 233 -3.23 7.31 5.41
N GLN A 234 -3.49 6.17 4.77
CA GLN A 234 -2.49 5.24 4.23
C GLN A 234 -2.27 5.40 2.71
N GLU A 235 -2.69 6.53 2.14
CA GLU A 235 -2.60 6.82 0.70
C GLU A 235 -1.19 6.58 0.14
N GLN A 236 -0.15 6.84 0.92
CA GLN A 236 1.23 6.66 0.49
C GLN A 236 1.58 5.19 0.27
N SER A 237 1.14 4.29 1.15
CA SER A 237 1.32 2.85 1.02
C SER A 237 0.54 2.29 -0.17
N PHE A 238 -0.72 2.73 -0.36
CA PHE A 238 -1.52 2.34 -1.53
C PHE A 238 -0.94 2.86 -2.84
N LYS A 239 -0.45 4.10 -2.87
CA LYS A 239 0.24 4.66 -4.05
C LYS A 239 1.49 3.87 -4.40
N MET A 240 2.26 3.43 -3.41
CA MET A 240 3.46 2.61 -3.64
C MET A 240 3.10 1.27 -4.27
N ILE A 241 2.11 0.56 -3.75
CA ILE A 241 1.59 -0.70 -4.32
C ILE A 241 1.09 -0.48 -5.76
N SER A 242 0.36 0.60 -6.00
CA SER A 242 -0.16 0.94 -7.33
C SER A 242 0.97 1.24 -8.33
N ILE A 243 2.00 1.98 -7.93
CA ILE A 243 3.18 2.27 -8.77
C ILE A 243 3.91 0.97 -9.11
N GLU A 244 4.14 0.10 -8.12
CA GLU A 244 4.79 -1.19 -8.32
C GLU A 244 4.00 -2.10 -9.25
N LYS A 245 2.67 -2.15 -9.12
CA LYS A 245 1.75 -2.85 -10.04
C LYS A 245 1.94 -2.35 -11.48
N TRP A 246 1.96 -1.03 -11.71
CA TRP A 246 2.10 -0.45 -13.04
C TRP A 246 3.49 -0.69 -13.64
N ILE A 247 4.56 -0.60 -12.86
CA ILE A 247 5.92 -0.91 -13.32
C ILE A 247 6.00 -2.40 -13.74
N THR A 248 5.50 -3.29 -12.91
CA THR A 248 5.50 -4.73 -13.19
C THR A 248 4.65 -5.06 -14.41
N PHE A 249 3.48 -4.43 -14.56
CA PHE A 249 2.64 -4.56 -15.75
C PHE A 249 3.40 -4.14 -17.02
N LEU A 250 4.09 -3.00 -17.00
CA LEU A 250 4.89 -2.53 -18.15
C LEU A 250 6.04 -3.49 -18.48
N MET A 251 6.73 -4.04 -17.47
CA MET A 251 7.78 -5.04 -17.69
C MET A 251 7.21 -6.30 -18.35
N LEU A 252 6.08 -6.80 -17.87
CA LEU A 252 5.42 -7.98 -18.43
C LEU A 252 4.84 -7.71 -19.83
N ALA A 253 4.29 -6.51 -20.06
CA ALA A 253 3.88 -6.09 -21.40
C ALA A 253 5.07 -6.07 -22.39
N PHE A 254 6.23 -5.62 -21.94
CA PHE A 254 7.46 -5.66 -22.74
C PHE A 254 7.90 -7.11 -23.06
N ILE A 255 7.79 -8.01 -22.08
CA ILE A 255 8.03 -9.45 -22.31
C ILE A 255 7.03 -10.02 -23.34
N LEU A 256 5.76 -9.60 -23.29
CA LEU A 256 4.76 -9.98 -24.28
C LEU A 256 5.15 -9.49 -25.69
N VAL A 257 5.67 -8.27 -25.82
CA VAL A 257 6.18 -7.76 -27.09
C VAL A 257 7.34 -8.61 -27.58
N ILE A 258 8.30 -8.98 -26.72
CA ILE A 258 9.40 -9.88 -27.10
C ILE A 258 8.85 -11.25 -27.54
N ALA A 259 7.90 -11.81 -26.81
CA ALA A 259 7.26 -13.07 -27.16
C ALA A 259 6.56 -13.00 -28.52
N SER A 260 6.09 -11.83 -28.93
CA SER A 260 5.45 -11.63 -30.23
C SER A 260 6.42 -11.72 -31.40
N PHE A 261 7.73 -11.46 -31.22
CA PHE A 261 8.72 -11.69 -32.28
C PHE A 261 8.81 -13.16 -32.70
N ASN A 262 8.48 -14.09 -31.80
CA ASN A 262 8.39 -15.51 -32.14
C ASN A 262 7.29 -15.76 -33.18
N ILE A 263 6.18 -15.00 -33.11
CA ILE A 263 5.12 -15.10 -34.13
C ILE A 263 5.63 -14.64 -35.51
N ILE A 264 6.41 -13.54 -35.56
CA ILE A 264 7.00 -13.05 -36.81
C ILE A 264 7.90 -14.11 -37.42
N SER A 265 8.74 -14.76 -36.60
CA SER A 265 9.62 -15.83 -37.05
C SER A 265 8.85 -17.05 -37.61
N THR A 266 7.83 -17.46 -36.85
CA THR A 266 6.97 -18.62 -37.26
C THR A 266 6.21 -18.32 -38.55
N LEU A 267 5.60 -17.14 -38.67
CA LEU A 267 4.90 -16.73 -39.88
C LEU A 267 5.85 -16.59 -41.07
N SER A 268 7.06 -16.07 -40.86
CA SER A 268 8.06 -15.94 -41.91
C SER A 268 8.47 -17.31 -42.43
N MET A 269 8.64 -18.30 -41.55
CA MET A 269 8.93 -19.68 -41.93
C MET A 269 7.77 -20.32 -42.70
N LEU A 270 6.55 -20.12 -42.20
CA LEU A 270 5.33 -20.65 -42.82
C LEU A 270 5.11 -20.08 -44.24
N ILE A 271 5.41 -18.80 -44.47
CA ILE A 271 5.36 -18.19 -45.82
C ILE A 271 6.35 -18.85 -46.78
N ILE A 272 7.57 -19.16 -46.29
CA ILE A 272 8.59 -19.83 -47.10
C ILE A 272 8.13 -21.27 -47.47
N GLU A 273 7.57 -21.97 -46.50
CA GLU A 273 7.09 -23.35 -46.69
C GLU A 273 5.88 -23.44 -47.65
N LYS A 274 5.08 -22.36 -47.72
CA LYS A 274 3.87 -22.27 -48.55
C LYS A 274 4.10 -21.54 -49.88
N ASP A 275 5.35 -21.33 -50.32
CA ASP A 275 5.70 -20.56 -51.52
C ASP A 275 5.07 -21.18 -52.81
N ASP A 276 5.06 -22.51 -52.91
CA ASP A 276 4.40 -23.23 -54.02
C ASP A 276 2.88 -23.01 -54.03
N ASN A 277 2.26 -22.96 -52.90
CA ASN A 277 0.82 -22.69 -52.80
C ASN A 277 0.53 -21.21 -53.15
N ILE A 278 1.40 -20.26 -52.79
CA ILE A 278 1.30 -18.87 -53.16
C ILE A 278 1.38 -18.69 -54.68
N SER A 279 2.29 -19.41 -55.34
CA SER A 279 2.42 -19.41 -56.79
C SER A 279 1.15 -19.94 -57.46
N THR A 280 0.53 -21.00 -56.92
CA THR A 280 -0.73 -21.57 -57.39
C THR A 280 -1.89 -20.57 -57.23
N PHE A 281 -1.99 -19.88 -56.09
CA PHE A 281 -3.01 -18.84 -55.90
C PHE A 281 -2.82 -17.65 -56.85
N ASN A 282 -1.59 -17.25 -57.14
CA ASN A 282 -1.32 -16.21 -58.14
C ASN A 282 -1.74 -16.66 -59.54
N ALA A 283 -1.49 -17.92 -59.93
CA ALA A 283 -1.93 -18.47 -61.20
C ALA A 283 -3.47 -18.52 -61.32
N LEU A 284 -4.17 -18.72 -60.23
CA LEU A 284 -5.64 -18.64 -60.12
C LEU A 284 -6.20 -17.23 -60.05
N GLY A 285 -5.35 -16.18 -60.13
CA GLY A 285 -5.77 -14.77 -60.16
C GLY A 285 -5.87 -14.09 -58.81
N ALA A 286 -5.35 -14.68 -57.74
CA ALA A 286 -5.31 -14.01 -56.45
C ALA A 286 -4.35 -12.80 -56.45
N THR A 287 -4.82 -11.68 -55.94
CA THR A 287 -3.96 -10.48 -55.88
C THR A 287 -2.97 -10.57 -54.69
N PRO A 288 -1.77 -9.97 -54.78
CA PRO A 288 -0.81 -9.95 -53.69
C PRO A 288 -1.38 -9.39 -52.39
N LYS A 289 -2.32 -8.44 -52.48
CA LYS A 289 -3.04 -7.88 -51.30
C LYS A 289 -3.91 -8.94 -50.62
N MET A 290 -4.55 -9.84 -51.39
CA MET A 290 -5.40 -10.88 -50.82
C MET A 290 -4.58 -11.94 -50.07
N ILE A 291 -3.44 -12.35 -50.62
CA ILE A 291 -2.51 -13.28 -50.01
C ILE A 291 -1.93 -12.68 -48.72
N THR A 292 -1.47 -11.46 -48.78
CA THR A 292 -0.97 -10.74 -47.59
C THR A 292 -2.00 -10.65 -46.47
N ARG A 293 -3.29 -10.43 -46.82
CA ARG A 293 -4.38 -10.36 -45.83
C ARG A 293 -4.65 -11.71 -45.15
N ILE A 294 -4.48 -12.84 -45.88
CA ILE A 294 -4.62 -14.19 -45.31
C ILE A 294 -3.57 -14.40 -44.22
N PHE A 295 -2.28 -14.16 -44.50
CA PHE A 295 -1.19 -14.33 -43.53
C PHE A 295 -1.31 -13.35 -42.35
N MET A 296 -1.82 -12.11 -42.61
CA MET A 296 -2.12 -11.17 -41.57
C MET A 296 -3.20 -11.66 -40.59
N LEU A 297 -4.29 -12.20 -41.10
CA LEU A 297 -5.37 -12.78 -40.30
C LEU A 297 -4.89 -14.03 -39.54
N GLU A 298 -4.06 -14.88 -40.16
CA GLU A 298 -3.47 -16.05 -39.54
C GLU A 298 -2.61 -15.65 -38.32
N GLY A 299 -1.70 -14.69 -38.47
CA GLY A 299 -0.88 -14.20 -37.39
C GLY A 299 -1.70 -13.57 -36.23
N TRP A 300 -2.75 -12.84 -36.59
CA TRP A 300 -3.66 -12.26 -35.61
C TRP A 300 -4.44 -13.35 -34.86
N LEU A 301 -4.96 -14.35 -35.55
CA LEU A 301 -5.66 -15.50 -34.95
C LEU A 301 -4.77 -16.32 -34.04
N ILE A 302 -3.50 -16.56 -34.43
CA ILE A 302 -2.50 -17.23 -33.57
C ILE A 302 -2.26 -16.44 -32.28
N SER A 303 -2.10 -15.14 -32.38
CA SER A 303 -1.92 -14.29 -31.21
C SER A 303 -3.14 -14.26 -30.32
N MET A 304 -4.33 -14.11 -30.91
CA MET A 304 -5.60 -14.04 -30.19
C MET A 304 -5.91 -15.38 -29.48
N SER A 305 -5.73 -16.52 -30.16
CA SER A 305 -5.92 -17.85 -29.56
C SER A 305 -4.95 -18.08 -28.41
N GLY A 306 -3.65 -17.70 -28.58
CA GLY A 306 -2.66 -17.75 -27.52
C GLY A 306 -3.05 -16.88 -26.31
N GLY A 307 -3.54 -15.67 -26.55
CA GLY A 307 -4.00 -14.76 -25.51
C GLY A 307 -5.22 -15.29 -24.75
N VAL A 308 -6.23 -15.77 -25.47
CA VAL A 308 -7.44 -16.35 -24.85
C VAL A 308 -7.11 -17.57 -24.00
N ILE A 309 -6.30 -18.49 -24.54
CA ILE A 309 -5.83 -19.66 -23.78
C ILE A 309 -5.03 -19.20 -22.56
N GLY A 310 -4.16 -18.20 -22.71
CA GLY A 310 -3.38 -17.63 -21.61
C GLY A 310 -4.26 -17.03 -20.50
N ILE A 311 -5.30 -16.28 -20.86
CA ILE A 311 -6.27 -15.73 -19.90
C ILE A 311 -7.03 -16.85 -19.19
N ILE A 312 -7.52 -17.85 -19.90
CA ILE A 312 -8.27 -18.96 -19.30
C ILE A 312 -7.40 -19.74 -18.31
N ILE A 313 -6.18 -20.08 -18.69
CA ILE A 313 -5.26 -20.83 -17.81
C ILE A 313 -4.84 -19.94 -16.64
N GLY A 314 -4.49 -18.66 -16.87
CA GLY A 314 -4.13 -17.71 -15.81
C GLY A 314 -5.27 -17.53 -14.81
N LEU A 315 -6.50 -17.38 -15.30
CA LEU A 315 -7.69 -17.29 -14.46
C LEU A 315 -7.90 -18.59 -13.65
N ALA A 316 -7.77 -19.75 -14.27
CA ALA A 316 -7.91 -21.03 -13.59
C ALA A 316 -6.86 -21.19 -12.47
N LEU A 317 -5.61 -20.78 -12.70
CA LEU A 317 -4.54 -20.79 -11.69
C LEU A 317 -4.85 -19.83 -10.53
N CYS A 318 -5.32 -18.62 -10.84
CA CYS A 318 -5.70 -17.64 -9.83
C CYS A 318 -6.87 -18.13 -8.95
N LEU A 319 -7.90 -18.69 -9.57
CA LEU A 319 -9.03 -19.28 -8.86
C LEU A 319 -8.64 -20.51 -8.03
N ALA A 320 -7.79 -21.37 -8.58
CA ALA A 320 -7.25 -22.50 -7.84
C ALA A 320 -6.48 -22.06 -6.60
N GLN A 321 -5.64 -21.03 -6.72
CA GLN A 321 -4.93 -20.44 -5.57
C GLN A 321 -5.90 -19.82 -4.56
N GLN A 322 -6.92 -19.09 -5.02
CA GLN A 322 -7.90 -18.44 -4.15
C GLN A 322 -8.73 -19.44 -3.32
N TRP A 323 -9.03 -20.60 -3.87
CA TRP A 323 -9.82 -21.63 -3.19
C TRP A 323 -8.97 -22.70 -2.49
N GLY A 324 -7.82 -23.02 -3.08
CA GLY A 324 -6.98 -24.14 -2.62
C GLY A 324 -5.82 -23.74 -1.72
N HIS A 325 -5.48 -22.44 -1.63
CA HIS A 325 -4.38 -21.91 -0.80
C HIS A 325 -3.06 -22.71 -0.95
N PHE A 326 -2.74 -23.13 -2.22
CA PHE A 326 -1.60 -24.00 -2.51
C PHE A 326 -0.25 -23.35 -2.20
N ILE A 327 -0.12 -22.06 -2.51
CA ILE A 327 1.10 -21.30 -2.26
C ILE A 327 0.95 -20.60 -0.91
N LYS A 328 1.68 -21.07 0.10
CA LYS A 328 1.73 -20.48 1.43
C LYS A 328 2.87 -19.47 1.53
N LEU A 329 2.68 -18.43 2.33
CA LEU A 329 3.75 -17.52 2.70
C LEU A 329 4.66 -18.23 3.70
N ASN A 330 5.98 -18.32 3.37
CA ASN A 330 6.98 -18.85 4.30
C ASN A 330 7.33 -17.77 5.32
N GLY A 331 6.79 -17.87 6.52
CA GLY A 331 7.09 -17.01 7.66
C GLY A 331 6.59 -17.65 8.96
N ASP A 332 6.97 -17.08 10.10
CA ASP A 332 6.45 -17.51 11.39
C ASP A 332 4.93 -17.29 11.44
N PRO A 333 4.13 -18.35 11.69
CA PRO A 333 2.66 -18.24 11.73
C PRO A 333 2.14 -17.19 12.73
N SER A 334 2.94 -16.84 13.73
CA SER A 334 2.63 -15.80 14.73
C SER A 334 2.83 -14.37 14.23
N GLN A 335 3.49 -14.17 13.07
CA GLN A 335 3.79 -12.86 12.50
C GLN A 335 3.05 -12.59 11.19
N LEU A 336 2.41 -13.61 10.61
CA LEU A 336 1.70 -13.48 9.33
C LEU A 336 0.20 -13.33 9.56
N VAL A 337 -0.35 -12.27 9.03
CA VAL A 337 -1.82 -12.00 9.03
C VAL A 337 -2.55 -12.99 8.11
N ILE A 338 -1.83 -13.61 7.17
CA ILE A 338 -2.39 -14.56 6.20
C ILE A 338 -1.46 -15.74 5.97
N ASP A 339 -2.03 -16.93 5.95
CA ASP A 339 -1.31 -18.18 5.69
C ASP A 339 -0.96 -18.41 4.21
N SER A 340 -1.60 -17.71 3.27
CA SER A 340 -1.46 -17.95 1.83
C SER A 340 -1.29 -16.67 1.03
N TYR A 341 -0.66 -16.77 -0.13
CA TYR A 341 -0.54 -15.65 -1.07
C TYR A 341 -1.92 -15.10 -1.44
N PRO A 342 -2.18 -13.80 -1.20
CA PRO A 342 -3.45 -13.19 -1.53
C PRO A 342 -3.58 -13.07 -3.05
N VAL A 343 -4.71 -13.50 -3.59
CA VAL A 343 -5.02 -13.40 -5.02
C VAL A 343 -6.43 -12.90 -5.17
N ARG A 344 -6.61 -11.79 -5.92
CA ARG A 344 -7.92 -11.26 -6.26
C ARG A 344 -8.01 -11.00 -7.75
N VAL A 345 -8.95 -11.65 -8.42
CA VAL A 345 -9.20 -11.44 -9.84
C VAL A 345 -10.14 -10.26 -10.03
N VAL A 346 -9.69 -9.25 -10.79
CA VAL A 346 -10.48 -8.06 -11.15
C VAL A 346 -10.78 -8.08 -12.64
N ALA A 347 -12.06 -7.99 -13.01
CA ALA A 347 -12.50 -8.08 -14.40
C ALA A 347 -11.93 -6.98 -15.30
N THR A 348 -11.71 -5.78 -14.78
CA THR A 348 -11.08 -4.67 -15.51
C THR A 348 -9.65 -4.99 -15.92
N ASP A 349 -8.87 -5.65 -15.08
CA ASP A 349 -7.48 -6.03 -15.40
C ASP A 349 -7.45 -7.10 -16.49
N LEU A 350 -8.36 -8.08 -16.43
CA LEU A 350 -8.50 -9.09 -17.51
C LEU A 350 -8.83 -8.45 -18.85
N LEU A 351 -9.69 -7.42 -18.85
CA LEU A 351 -10.05 -6.67 -20.05
C LEU A 351 -8.86 -5.88 -20.59
N ILE A 352 -8.08 -5.24 -19.71
CA ILE A 352 -6.84 -4.52 -20.09
C ILE A 352 -5.84 -5.49 -20.72
N VAL A 353 -5.62 -6.66 -20.12
CA VAL A 353 -4.73 -7.70 -20.65
C VAL A 353 -5.24 -8.21 -21.99
N PHE A 354 -6.53 -8.43 -22.14
CA PHE A 354 -7.12 -8.86 -23.42
C PHE A 354 -6.88 -7.81 -24.52
N ILE A 355 -7.18 -6.54 -24.24
CA ILE A 355 -6.92 -5.42 -25.18
C ILE A 355 -5.44 -5.35 -25.54
N LEU A 356 -4.55 -5.48 -24.56
CA LEU A 356 -3.09 -5.47 -24.78
C LEU A 356 -2.66 -6.59 -25.73
N VAL A 357 -3.12 -7.83 -25.51
CA VAL A 357 -2.79 -8.97 -26.35
C VAL A 357 -3.32 -8.80 -27.77
N VAL A 358 -4.55 -8.32 -27.92
CA VAL A 358 -5.15 -8.02 -29.24
C VAL A 358 -4.36 -6.95 -29.98
N ALA A 359 -3.98 -5.88 -29.28
CA ALA A 359 -3.20 -4.77 -29.85
C ALA A 359 -1.79 -5.23 -30.30
N VAL A 360 -1.08 -5.92 -29.42
CA VAL A 360 0.27 -6.47 -29.73
C VAL A 360 0.19 -7.48 -30.88
N GLY A 361 -0.80 -8.38 -30.86
CA GLY A 361 -1.02 -9.36 -31.93
C GLY A 361 -1.34 -8.67 -33.27
N PHE A 362 -2.15 -7.63 -33.26
CA PHE A 362 -2.46 -6.86 -34.45
C PHE A 362 -1.23 -6.13 -35.01
N ILE A 363 -0.45 -5.46 -34.18
CA ILE A 363 0.78 -4.76 -34.58
C ILE A 363 1.78 -5.77 -35.17
N THR A 364 1.99 -6.91 -34.48
CA THR A 364 2.90 -7.96 -34.94
C THR A 364 2.49 -8.52 -36.29
N SER A 365 1.20 -8.75 -36.49
CA SER A 365 0.64 -9.22 -37.75
C SER A 365 0.82 -8.20 -38.87
N GLN A 366 0.63 -6.91 -38.61
CA GLN A 366 0.89 -5.83 -39.57
C GLN A 366 2.38 -5.77 -39.99
N VAL A 367 3.29 -5.90 -39.04
CA VAL A 367 4.74 -5.92 -39.29
C VAL A 367 5.09 -7.11 -40.23
N THR A 368 4.59 -8.28 -39.91
CA THR A 368 4.81 -9.50 -40.76
C THR A 368 4.24 -9.29 -42.15
N SER A 369 3.02 -8.75 -42.28
CA SER A 369 2.36 -8.41 -43.52
C SER A 369 3.23 -7.48 -44.41
N PHE A 370 3.86 -6.47 -43.80
CA PHE A 370 4.75 -5.55 -44.52
C PHE A 370 5.97 -6.24 -45.11
N PHE A 371 6.61 -7.14 -44.34
CA PHE A 371 7.75 -7.91 -44.84
C PHE A 371 7.33 -8.93 -45.94
N THR A 372 6.19 -9.57 -45.78
CA THR A 372 5.64 -10.51 -46.80
C THR A 372 5.35 -9.80 -48.11
N ARG A 373 4.76 -8.60 -48.08
CA ARG A 373 4.45 -7.82 -49.28
C ARG A 373 5.70 -7.42 -50.08
N ARG A 374 6.82 -7.11 -49.41
CA ARG A 374 8.10 -6.80 -50.03
C ARG A 374 8.69 -8.01 -50.76
N ARG A 375 8.39 -9.23 -50.30
CA ARG A 375 8.91 -10.48 -50.89
C ARG A 375 8.06 -10.94 -52.07
N ILE A 376 6.74 -10.83 -51.99
CA ILE A 376 5.82 -11.24 -53.10
C ILE A 376 5.93 -10.27 -54.30
N ASN A 377 6.37 -9.02 -54.10
CA ASN A 377 6.57 -8.05 -55.18
C ASN A 377 7.96 -8.10 -55.82
N LYS A 378 8.87 -8.95 -55.37
CA LYS A 378 10.12 -9.30 -56.02
C LYS A 378 9.95 -10.59 -56.83
#